data_543a8578e6d0b16e9ac715b280650ca5
#
_entry.id   543a8578e6d0b16e9ac715b280650ca5
#
_cell.length_a   1.000
_cell.length_b   1.000
_cell.length_c   1.000
_cell.angle_alpha   90.00
_cell.angle_beta   90.00
_cell.angle_gamma   90.00
#
_symmetry.space_group_name_H-M   'P 1'
#
loop_
_entity.id
_entity.type
_entity.pdbx_description
1 polymer ?
#
loop_
_entity_poly.entity_id
_entity_poly.type
_entity_poly.pdbx_seq_one_letter_code
_entity_poly.pdbx_strand_id
1 'polypeptide(L)'
;MTSLLIIAHEEHDKLALHLPALLSQQGTDYDVVVVDMNSEDQTPDLLKSLQESNTHLRYLSLPTSARDISRERLAIHLGMRAACYPRVLLISADTHVPSHDWLMEIEKRWRTDSKVMLIPTLRQRSKGIGDYFNAGHEAWCSSLHQKQALNHKLFRAGSFVAGIHKELFLTHTCPASHLAMETGPMDIFISHVATPYNTILLTEEHLYPHRDAMQGSRRWKRKRLFAFEVNRHLSHPIRRHMSYIWHCLTSIHRGALLYLVEDIVTYLRWCIASRKTFTKKHY
;
A
#
# COMPACT_ATOMS: atom_id res chain seq x y z
N MET A 1 -0.28 20.65 6.72
CA MET A 1 0.90 20.47 5.84
C MET A 1 1.28 19.00 5.81
N THR A 2 1.25 18.38 4.62
CA THR A 2 1.41 16.95 4.43
C THR A 2 2.19 16.67 3.14
N SER A 3 3.10 15.71 3.16
CA SER A 3 3.79 15.20 1.98
C SER A 3 3.05 14.00 1.41
N LEU A 4 2.92 13.92 0.09
CA LEU A 4 2.43 12.75 -0.62
C LEU A 4 3.64 11.96 -1.13
N LEU A 5 3.73 10.68 -0.79
CA LEU A 5 4.83 9.81 -1.22
C LEU A 5 4.31 8.69 -2.13
N ILE A 6 4.87 8.64 -3.33
CA ILE A 6 4.56 7.62 -4.33
C ILE A 6 5.83 6.82 -4.62
N ILE A 7 5.72 5.50 -4.60
CA ILE A 7 6.78 4.59 -5.06
C ILE A 7 6.35 4.03 -6.41
N ALA A 8 7.16 4.29 -7.44
CA ALA A 8 6.87 3.93 -8.83
C ALA A 8 7.86 2.89 -9.38
N HIS A 9 7.37 1.99 -10.22
CA HIS A 9 8.17 1.08 -11.04
C HIS A 9 7.36 0.65 -12.26
N GLU A 10 7.76 1.15 -13.43
CA GLU A 10 7.02 0.96 -14.70
C GLU A 10 5.55 1.38 -14.60
N GLU A 11 5.32 2.60 -14.14
CA GLU A 11 3.96 3.11 -13.87
C GLU A 11 3.64 4.38 -14.70
N HIS A 12 4.29 4.55 -15.88
CA HIS A 12 4.13 5.72 -16.76
C HIS A 12 2.66 6.12 -16.97
N ASP A 13 1.84 5.18 -17.49
CA ASP A 13 0.45 5.49 -17.87
C ASP A 13 -0.41 5.90 -16.67
N LYS A 14 -0.18 5.27 -15.52
CA LYS A 14 -0.92 5.57 -14.30
C LYS A 14 -0.52 6.92 -13.73
N LEU A 15 0.78 7.21 -13.69
CA LEU A 15 1.28 8.51 -13.23
C LEU A 15 0.82 9.63 -14.17
N ALA A 16 0.86 9.43 -15.48
CA ALA A 16 0.36 10.41 -16.45
C ALA A 16 -1.13 10.72 -16.23
N LEU A 17 -1.93 9.72 -15.83
CA LEU A 17 -3.35 9.88 -15.61
C LEU A 17 -3.69 10.50 -14.24
N HIS A 18 -3.02 10.07 -13.16
CA HIS A 18 -3.45 10.38 -11.79
C HIS A 18 -2.59 11.45 -11.09
N LEU A 19 -1.31 11.59 -11.44
CA LEU A 19 -0.42 12.55 -10.80
C LEU A 19 -0.87 14.01 -10.95
N PRO A 20 -1.45 14.47 -12.08
CA PRO A 20 -1.95 15.84 -12.20
C PRO A 20 -2.99 16.22 -11.15
N ALA A 21 -3.90 15.31 -10.76
CA ALA A 21 -4.88 15.57 -9.72
C ALA A 21 -4.25 15.69 -8.31
N LEU A 22 -3.13 15.01 -8.07
CA LEU A 22 -2.36 15.14 -6.83
C LEU A 22 -1.53 16.42 -6.81
N LEU A 23 -1.07 16.90 -7.97
CA LEU A 23 -0.31 18.14 -8.11
C LEU A 23 -1.19 19.40 -8.13
N SER A 24 -2.51 19.26 -8.22
CA SER A 24 -3.49 20.36 -8.23
C SER A 24 -4.29 20.48 -6.94
N GLN A 25 -3.82 19.89 -5.83
CA GLN A 25 -4.49 20.01 -4.54
C GLN A 25 -4.47 21.45 -4.02
N GLN A 26 -5.54 21.85 -3.32
CA GLN A 26 -5.76 23.22 -2.87
C GLN A 26 -6.04 23.29 -1.36
N GLY A 27 -5.94 24.49 -0.81
CA GLY A 27 -6.34 24.77 0.57
C GLY A 27 -5.36 24.34 1.66
N THR A 28 -4.20 23.77 1.29
CA THR A 28 -3.13 23.43 2.23
C THR A 28 -1.76 23.45 1.53
N ASP A 29 -0.71 23.64 2.30
CA ASP A 29 0.67 23.49 1.80
C ASP A 29 1.04 22.00 1.78
N TYR A 30 1.59 21.56 0.66
CA TYR A 30 1.99 20.16 0.46
C TYR A 30 3.16 20.03 -0.51
N ASP A 31 3.79 18.87 -0.52
CA ASP A 31 4.69 18.42 -1.57
C ASP A 31 4.37 16.97 -1.99
N VAL A 32 4.76 16.64 -3.21
CA VAL A 32 4.63 15.30 -3.78
C VAL A 32 6.03 14.76 -4.06
N VAL A 33 6.39 13.67 -3.42
CA VAL A 33 7.66 12.98 -3.63
C VAL A 33 7.38 11.70 -4.39
N VAL A 34 7.95 11.55 -5.58
CA VAL A 34 7.89 10.31 -6.35
C VAL A 34 9.27 9.68 -6.37
N VAL A 35 9.37 8.45 -5.85
CA VAL A 35 10.60 7.67 -5.89
C VAL A 35 10.45 6.56 -6.93
N ASP A 36 11.20 6.68 -8.00
CA ASP A 36 11.25 5.70 -9.07
C ASP A 36 12.27 4.60 -8.75
N MET A 37 11.82 3.35 -8.76
CA MET A 37 12.66 2.18 -8.51
C MET A 37 13.41 1.73 -9.78
N ASN A 38 13.98 2.67 -10.52
CA ASN A 38 14.72 2.43 -11.77
C ASN A 38 13.82 1.78 -12.84
N SER A 39 12.79 2.51 -13.26
CA SER A 39 11.93 2.11 -14.38
C SER A 39 12.68 2.18 -15.70
N GLU A 40 12.39 1.26 -16.60
CA GLU A 40 12.94 1.17 -17.96
C GLU A 40 11.97 1.73 -19.01
N ASP A 41 10.72 2.04 -18.60
CA ASP A 41 9.70 2.69 -19.44
C ASP A 41 9.86 4.22 -19.45
N GLN A 42 8.86 4.94 -19.95
CA GLN A 42 8.85 6.40 -20.03
C GLN A 42 8.58 7.10 -18.67
N THR A 43 8.51 6.36 -17.55
CA THR A 43 8.28 6.93 -16.20
C THR A 43 9.31 8.02 -15.83
N PRO A 44 10.64 7.81 -15.99
CA PRO A 44 11.63 8.81 -15.65
C PRO A 44 11.50 10.12 -16.45
N ASP A 45 11.17 10.02 -17.73
CA ASP A 45 11.06 11.21 -18.61
C ASP A 45 9.80 12.01 -18.27
N LEU A 46 8.68 11.33 -18.01
CA LEU A 46 7.46 11.97 -17.52
C LEU A 46 7.71 12.74 -16.21
N LEU A 47 8.37 12.10 -15.23
CA LEU A 47 8.59 12.70 -13.92
C LEU A 47 9.54 13.90 -13.99
N LYS A 48 10.60 13.87 -14.83
CA LYS A 48 11.49 15.02 -15.08
C LYS A 48 10.71 16.18 -15.68
N SER A 49 9.94 15.95 -16.72
CA SER A 49 9.14 16.98 -17.38
C SER A 49 8.12 17.63 -16.44
N LEU A 50 7.44 16.81 -15.61
CA LEU A 50 6.48 17.31 -14.63
C LEU A 50 7.17 18.10 -13.50
N GLN A 51 8.35 17.70 -13.07
CA GLN A 51 9.11 18.43 -12.05
C GLN A 51 9.57 19.81 -12.52
N GLU A 52 9.95 19.95 -13.80
CA GLU A 52 10.33 21.25 -14.39
C GLU A 52 9.16 22.24 -14.40
N SER A 53 7.94 21.72 -14.59
CA SER A 53 6.72 22.54 -14.68
C SER A 53 5.96 22.70 -13.35
N ASN A 54 6.32 21.95 -12.29
CA ASN A 54 5.57 21.94 -11.04
C ASN A 54 6.47 21.93 -9.81
N THR A 55 6.43 23.02 -9.05
CA THR A 55 7.26 23.24 -7.85
C THR A 55 6.89 22.31 -6.66
N HIS A 56 5.71 21.74 -6.65
CA HIS A 56 5.30 20.78 -5.61
C HIS A 56 5.88 19.38 -5.82
N LEU A 57 6.37 19.06 -7.05
CA LEU A 57 6.88 17.74 -7.37
C LEU A 57 8.38 17.62 -7.10
N ARG A 58 8.75 16.55 -6.43
CA ARG A 58 10.13 16.09 -6.28
C ARG A 58 10.27 14.69 -6.82
N TYR A 59 11.13 14.52 -7.80
CA TYR A 59 11.47 13.23 -8.39
C TYR A 59 12.80 12.72 -7.86
N LEU A 60 12.84 11.47 -7.43
CA LEU A 60 14.03 10.75 -6.99
C LEU A 60 14.12 9.42 -7.73
N SER A 61 15.31 9.10 -8.24
CA SER A 61 15.60 7.79 -8.82
C SER A 61 16.42 6.93 -7.86
N LEU A 62 16.06 5.66 -7.74
CA LEU A 62 16.77 4.72 -6.89
C LEU A 62 18.02 4.18 -7.60
N PRO A 63 19.20 4.18 -6.94
CA PRO A 63 20.40 3.60 -7.54
C PRO A 63 20.26 2.11 -7.85
N THR A 64 20.85 1.66 -8.94
CA THR A 64 20.80 0.26 -9.42
C THR A 64 21.57 -0.72 -8.53
N SER A 65 22.46 -0.25 -7.67
CA SER A 65 23.43 -1.04 -6.93
C SER A 65 22.94 -1.68 -5.63
N ALA A 66 21.71 -1.42 -5.21
CA ALA A 66 21.16 -1.98 -3.96
C ALA A 66 20.67 -3.42 -4.16
N ARG A 67 21.58 -4.41 -4.06
CA ARG A 67 21.26 -5.83 -4.32
C ARG A 67 20.73 -6.62 -3.12
N ASP A 68 21.03 -6.20 -1.89
CA ASP A 68 20.76 -6.97 -0.68
C ASP A 68 19.64 -6.39 0.21
N ILE A 69 19.02 -5.29 -0.20
CA ILE A 69 17.95 -4.61 0.54
C ILE A 69 16.71 -4.59 -0.34
N SER A 70 15.54 -4.77 0.27
CA SER A 70 14.26 -4.55 -0.41
C SER A 70 14.24 -3.17 -1.08
N ARG A 71 14.12 -3.14 -2.41
CA ARG A 71 14.09 -1.89 -3.19
C ARG A 71 12.93 -1.01 -2.78
N GLU A 72 11.74 -1.61 -2.54
CA GLU A 72 10.56 -0.89 -2.08
C GLU A 72 10.82 -0.22 -0.71
N ARG A 73 11.46 -0.92 0.23
CA ARG A 73 11.79 -0.36 1.53
C ARG A 73 12.80 0.79 1.43
N LEU A 74 13.83 0.63 0.59
CA LEU A 74 14.81 1.70 0.36
C LEU A 74 14.15 2.92 -0.28
N ALA A 75 13.27 2.71 -1.26
CA ALA A 75 12.51 3.78 -1.89
C ALA A 75 11.62 4.53 -0.88
N ILE A 76 10.90 3.82 -0.02
CA ILE A 76 10.10 4.43 1.04
C ILE A 76 10.99 5.24 1.99
N HIS A 77 12.14 4.69 2.40
CA HIS A 77 13.06 5.38 3.31
C HIS A 77 13.62 6.67 2.70
N LEU A 78 14.02 6.63 1.43
CA LEU A 78 14.48 7.82 0.70
C LEU A 78 13.36 8.85 0.55
N GLY A 79 12.16 8.42 0.18
CA GLY A 79 11.00 9.29 0.06
C GLY A 79 10.61 9.93 1.39
N MET A 80 10.60 9.15 2.48
CA MET A 80 10.35 9.69 3.82
C MET A 80 11.39 10.75 4.23
N ARG A 81 12.66 10.57 3.89
CA ARG A 81 13.69 11.58 4.15
C ARG A 81 13.53 12.83 3.30
N ALA A 82 13.17 12.68 2.03
CA ALA A 82 12.99 13.76 1.09
C ALA A 82 11.71 14.59 1.33
N ALA A 83 10.69 14.00 1.94
CA ALA A 83 9.43 14.65 2.28
C ALA A 83 9.68 15.93 3.12
N CYS A 84 9.06 17.06 2.73
CA CYS A 84 9.20 18.33 3.42
C CYS A 84 8.50 18.35 4.77
N TYR A 85 7.33 17.73 4.83
CA TYR A 85 6.43 17.86 5.97
C TYR A 85 6.48 16.66 6.90
N PRO A 86 6.09 16.82 8.18
CA PRO A 86 6.16 15.75 9.17
C PRO A 86 5.11 14.65 8.97
N ARG A 87 4.01 14.95 8.28
CA ARG A 87 2.96 13.98 7.93
C ARG A 87 3.17 13.52 6.51
N VAL A 88 3.23 12.20 6.29
CA VAL A 88 3.44 11.61 4.97
C VAL A 88 2.33 10.63 4.66
N LEU A 89 1.63 10.83 3.54
CA LEU A 89 0.66 9.87 2.99
C LEU A 89 1.33 9.04 1.91
N LEU A 90 1.39 7.72 2.10
CA LEU A 90 1.80 6.79 1.05
C LEU A 90 0.64 6.54 0.10
N ILE A 91 0.82 6.94 -1.15
CA ILE A 91 -0.18 6.86 -2.21
C ILE A 91 0.36 5.95 -3.31
N SER A 92 -0.49 5.12 -3.88
CA SER A 92 -0.16 4.29 -5.05
C SER A 92 -0.28 5.09 -6.34
N ALA A 93 0.53 4.80 -7.36
CA ALA A 93 0.48 5.47 -8.65
C ALA A 93 -0.90 5.36 -9.36
N ASP A 94 -1.70 4.33 -9.02
CA ASP A 94 -3.04 4.09 -9.53
C ASP A 94 -4.15 4.74 -8.67
N THR A 95 -3.82 5.74 -7.85
CA THR A 95 -4.77 6.36 -6.92
C THR A 95 -5.39 7.61 -7.53
N HIS A 96 -6.70 7.61 -7.62
CA HIS A 96 -7.52 8.75 -8.01
C HIS A 96 -8.17 9.37 -6.77
N VAL A 97 -7.85 10.63 -6.48
CA VAL A 97 -8.40 11.37 -5.33
C VAL A 97 -9.77 11.97 -5.68
N PRO A 98 -10.72 12.07 -4.73
CA PRO A 98 -12.09 12.48 -5.00
C PRO A 98 -12.25 13.94 -5.45
N SER A 99 -11.39 14.85 -4.97
CA SER A 99 -11.52 16.29 -5.21
C SER A 99 -10.17 17.02 -5.08
N HIS A 100 -10.13 18.29 -5.51
CA HIS A 100 -8.94 19.15 -5.38
C HIS A 100 -8.67 19.62 -3.94
N ASP A 101 -9.64 19.58 -3.07
CA ASP A 101 -9.54 19.91 -1.65
C ASP A 101 -9.42 18.66 -0.74
N TRP A 102 -9.26 17.48 -1.35
CA TRP A 102 -9.18 16.21 -0.64
C TRP A 102 -8.09 16.20 0.44
N LEU A 103 -6.90 16.70 0.12
CA LEU A 103 -5.79 16.71 1.07
C LEU A 103 -6.07 17.62 2.27
N MET A 104 -6.67 18.79 2.05
CA MET A 104 -7.10 19.69 3.12
C MET A 104 -8.13 19.01 4.02
N GLU A 105 -9.10 18.30 3.44
CA GLU A 105 -10.11 17.58 4.22
C GLU A 105 -9.51 16.42 5.04
N ILE A 106 -8.51 15.72 4.51
CA ILE A 106 -7.76 14.70 5.25
C ILE A 106 -6.99 15.33 6.42
N GLU A 107 -6.32 16.47 6.19
CA GLU A 107 -5.56 17.15 7.24
C GLU A 107 -6.42 17.62 8.41
N LYS A 108 -7.63 18.11 8.15
CA LYS A 108 -8.60 18.51 9.20
C LYS A 108 -8.96 17.34 10.13
N ARG A 109 -8.96 16.11 9.60
CA ARG A 109 -9.30 14.89 10.34
C ARG A 109 -8.09 14.23 10.99
N TRP A 110 -6.89 14.58 10.57
CA TRP A 110 -5.68 14.04 11.15
C TRP A 110 -5.35 14.73 12.46
N ARG A 111 -5.76 14.12 13.56
CA ARG A 111 -5.55 14.65 14.91
C ARG A 111 -4.08 14.83 15.24
N THR A 112 -3.76 15.82 16.06
CA THR A 112 -2.39 16.19 16.41
C THR A 112 -1.66 15.10 17.22
N ASP A 113 -2.40 14.34 18.01
CA ASP A 113 -1.90 13.25 18.84
C ASP A 113 -1.74 11.92 18.09
N SER A 114 -2.30 11.83 16.87
CA SER A 114 -2.28 10.59 16.08
C SER A 114 -1.06 10.54 15.17
N LYS A 115 -0.31 9.45 15.27
CA LYS A 115 0.91 9.21 14.49
C LYS A 115 0.67 8.44 13.21
N VAL A 116 -0.48 7.76 13.10
CA VAL A 116 -0.90 6.95 11.95
C VAL A 116 -2.31 7.33 11.54
N MET A 117 -2.54 7.43 10.23
CA MET A 117 -3.87 7.55 9.63
C MET A 117 -4.05 6.48 8.56
N LEU A 118 -5.19 5.81 8.56
CA LEU A 118 -5.54 4.82 7.57
C LEU A 118 -6.80 5.27 6.82
N ILE A 119 -6.68 5.46 5.51
CA ILE A 119 -7.77 5.90 4.64
C ILE A 119 -8.14 4.70 3.76
N PRO A 120 -9.34 4.12 3.90
CA PRO A 120 -9.79 3.03 3.04
C PRO A 120 -9.76 3.44 1.57
N THR A 121 -9.48 2.49 0.69
CA THR A 121 -9.49 2.73 -0.76
C THR A 121 -10.61 1.92 -1.42
N LEU A 122 -11.26 2.51 -2.42
CA LEU A 122 -12.22 1.85 -3.26
C LEU A 122 -11.55 1.40 -4.56
N ARG A 123 -11.87 0.19 -5.03
CA ARG A 123 -11.38 -0.28 -6.34
C ARG A 123 -12.45 -0.13 -7.41
N GLN A 124 -12.04 0.36 -8.56
CA GLN A 124 -12.89 0.38 -9.74
C GLN A 124 -13.17 -1.07 -10.21
N ARG A 125 -14.36 -1.29 -10.71
CA ARG A 125 -14.75 -2.58 -11.29
C ARG A 125 -14.07 -2.78 -12.63
N SER A 126 -13.49 -3.95 -12.84
CA SER A 126 -12.92 -4.33 -14.13
C SER A 126 -13.99 -4.79 -15.12
N LYS A 127 -13.69 -4.66 -16.42
CA LYS A 127 -14.59 -5.05 -17.52
C LYS A 127 -14.47 -6.53 -17.90
N GLY A 128 -13.42 -7.24 -17.49
CA GLY A 128 -13.16 -8.64 -17.82
C GLY A 128 -13.65 -9.63 -16.76
N ILE A 129 -14.12 -10.82 -17.11
CA ILE A 129 -14.63 -11.83 -16.16
C ILE A 129 -13.56 -12.23 -15.12
N GLY A 130 -12.31 -12.47 -15.56
CA GLY A 130 -11.20 -12.80 -14.65
C GLY A 130 -10.81 -11.65 -13.73
N ASP A 131 -10.84 -10.44 -14.25
CA ASP A 131 -10.55 -9.24 -13.47
C ASP A 131 -11.71 -8.90 -12.53
N TYR A 132 -12.95 -9.20 -12.91
CA TYR A 132 -14.12 -9.07 -12.03
C TYR A 132 -13.99 -9.94 -10.78
N PHE A 133 -13.54 -11.21 -10.95
CA PHE A 133 -13.27 -12.10 -9.82
C PHE A 133 -12.15 -11.57 -8.93
N ASN A 134 -11.07 -11.10 -9.54
CA ASN A 134 -9.92 -10.53 -8.81
C ASN A 134 -10.31 -9.26 -8.03
N ALA A 135 -11.09 -8.36 -8.65
CA ALA A 135 -11.61 -7.17 -8.01
C ALA A 135 -12.56 -7.50 -6.84
N GLY A 136 -13.41 -8.52 -7.02
CA GLY A 136 -14.28 -9.04 -5.96
C GLY A 136 -13.50 -9.58 -4.77
N HIS A 137 -12.45 -10.37 -5.04
CA HIS A 137 -11.56 -10.87 -3.98
C HIS A 137 -10.82 -9.75 -3.24
N GLU A 138 -10.31 -8.75 -3.96
CA GLU A 138 -9.65 -7.59 -3.32
C GLU A 138 -10.63 -6.77 -2.48
N ALA A 139 -11.84 -6.52 -2.96
CA ALA A 139 -12.88 -5.84 -2.20
C ALA A 139 -13.25 -6.62 -0.92
N TRP A 140 -13.33 -7.94 -1.02
CA TRP A 140 -13.57 -8.82 0.12
C TRP A 140 -12.40 -8.75 1.14
N CYS A 141 -11.15 -8.82 0.69
CA CYS A 141 -9.97 -8.64 1.55
C CYS A 141 -9.95 -7.24 2.18
N SER A 142 -10.29 -6.19 1.43
CA SER A 142 -10.37 -4.83 1.96
C SER A 142 -11.42 -4.72 3.07
N SER A 143 -12.60 -5.31 2.88
CA SER A 143 -13.65 -5.41 3.91
C SER A 143 -13.17 -6.13 5.17
N LEU A 144 -12.41 -7.23 5.02
CA LEU A 144 -11.77 -7.91 6.15
C LEU A 144 -10.80 -6.99 6.89
N HIS A 145 -9.92 -6.30 6.18
CA HIS A 145 -8.93 -5.42 6.79
C HIS A 145 -9.59 -4.23 7.51
N GLN A 146 -10.65 -3.66 6.94
CA GLN A 146 -11.44 -2.63 7.62
C GLN A 146 -12.09 -3.14 8.90
N LYS A 147 -12.71 -4.33 8.87
CA LYS A 147 -13.27 -4.99 10.07
C LYS A 147 -12.19 -5.30 11.11
N GLN A 148 -11.02 -5.76 10.70
CA GLN A 148 -9.89 -5.98 11.59
C GLN A 148 -9.43 -4.68 12.25
N ALA A 149 -9.36 -3.58 11.52
CA ALA A 149 -8.99 -2.27 12.06
C ALA A 149 -10.04 -1.74 13.03
N LEU A 150 -11.34 -1.80 12.67
CA LEU A 150 -12.44 -1.28 13.49
C LEU A 150 -12.67 -2.11 14.76
N ASN A 151 -12.88 -3.43 14.59
CA ASN A 151 -13.38 -4.29 15.67
C ASN A 151 -12.26 -4.93 16.47
N HIS A 152 -11.19 -5.34 15.81
CA HIS A 152 -10.11 -6.10 16.45
C HIS A 152 -8.87 -5.25 16.75
N LYS A 153 -8.86 -3.99 16.31
CA LYS A 153 -7.70 -3.09 16.45
C LYS A 153 -6.41 -3.69 15.87
N LEU A 154 -6.54 -4.36 14.73
CA LEU A 154 -5.45 -4.97 13.97
C LEU A 154 -5.23 -4.17 12.69
N PHE A 155 -4.15 -3.42 12.61
CA PHE A 155 -3.86 -2.49 11.54
C PHE A 155 -2.87 -3.06 10.51
N ARG A 156 -2.95 -2.58 9.27
CA ARG A 156 -2.02 -2.84 8.17
C ARG A 156 -2.18 -1.78 7.08
N ALA A 157 -1.24 -1.69 6.15
CA ALA A 157 -1.28 -0.70 5.07
C ALA A 157 -2.05 -1.14 3.82
N GLY A 158 -1.96 -2.41 3.44
CA GLY A 158 -2.27 -2.93 2.09
C GLY A 158 -3.62 -2.62 1.45
N SER A 159 -4.65 -2.25 2.23
CA SER A 159 -5.97 -1.86 1.71
C SER A 159 -6.31 -0.40 2.00
N PHE A 160 -5.30 0.40 2.35
CA PHE A 160 -5.45 1.78 2.77
C PHE A 160 -4.41 2.67 2.07
N VAL A 161 -4.71 3.96 1.95
CA VAL A 161 -3.67 4.99 1.92
C VAL A 161 -3.19 5.14 3.36
N ALA A 162 -1.92 4.91 3.58
CA ALA A 162 -1.33 4.95 4.92
C ALA A 162 -0.65 6.29 5.16
N GLY A 163 -1.19 7.05 6.11
CA GLY A 163 -0.59 8.26 6.63
C GLY A 163 0.27 7.97 7.86
N ILE A 164 1.47 8.53 7.90
CA ILE A 164 2.43 8.27 8.96
C ILE A 164 3.18 9.54 9.32
N HIS A 165 3.43 9.75 10.60
CA HIS A 165 4.40 10.75 11.03
C HIS A 165 5.81 10.28 10.65
N LYS A 166 6.54 11.11 9.91
CA LYS A 166 7.90 10.87 9.43
C LYS A 166 8.85 10.43 10.54
N GLU A 167 8.80 11.09 11.69
CA GLU A 167 9.59 10.75 12.87
C GLU A 167 9.35 9.32 13.32
N LEU A 168 8.09 8.88 13.42
CA LEU A 168 7.75 7.51 13.80
C LEU A 168 8.40 6.49 12.88
N PHE A 169 8.40 6.76 11.56
CA PHE A 169 9.02 5.86 10.59
C PHE A 169 10.55 5.84 10.69
N LEU A 170 11.17 7.01 10.86
CA LEU A 170 12.64 7.14 10.89
C LEU A 170 13.27 6.64 12.18
N THR A 171 12.55 6.71 13.32
CA THR A 171 13.04 6.27 14.64
C THR A 171 12.74 4.80 14.91
N HIS A 172 11.73 4.23 14.26
CA HIS A 172 11.35 2.83 14.49
C HIS A 172 12.21 1.87 13.66
N THR A 173 13.10 1.16 14.31
CA THR A 173 13.92 0.13 13.67
C THR A 173 13.08 -1.12 13.38
N CYS A 174 12.82 -1.37 12.13
CA CYS A 174 12.21 -2.64 11.71
C CYS A 174 13.23 -3.80 11.89
N PRO A 175 12.81 -4.97 12.38
CA PRO A 175 13.71 -6.10 12.53
C PRO A 175 14.51 -6.40 11.24
N ALA A 176 15.79 -6.72 11.39
CA ALA A 176 16.70 -6.98 10.26
C ALA A 176 16.23 -8.12 9.35
N SER A 177 15.49 -9.10 9.90
CA SER A 177 14.87 -10.20 9.15
C SER A 177 13.88 -9.76 8.06
N HIS A 178 13.37 -8.53 8.12
CA HIS A 178 12.43 -7.98 7.14
C HIS A 178 13.13 -7.14 6.05
N LEU A 179 14.45 -6.97 6.12
CA LEU A 179 15.22 -6.16 5.17
C LEU A 179 15.19 -6.72 3.74
N ALA A 180 15.13 -8.03 3.63
CA ALA A 180 15.17 -8.75 2.35
C ALA A 180 13.77 -8.99 1.72
N MET A 181 12.69 -8.54 2.34
CA MET A 181 11.34 -8.73 1.80
C MET A 181 11.09 -7.79 0.62
N GLU A 182 10.79 -8.35 -0.55
CA GLU A 182 10.57 -7.60 -1.78
C GLU A 182 9.28 -6.78 -1.79
N THR A 183 8.27 -7.16 -0.99
CA THR A 183 6.95 -6.51 -1.00
C THR A 183 6.35 -6.39 0.38
N GLY A 184 5.52 -5.37 0.58
CA GLY A 184 4.72 -5.18 1.79
C GLY A 184 5.46 -4.69 3.04
N PRO A 185 6.59 -3.97 2.94
CA PRO A 185 7.29 -3.47 4.13
C PRO A 185 6.42 -2.56 4.99
N MET A 186 5.49 -1.81 4.36
CA MET A 186 4.57 -0.94 5.08
C MET A 186 3.46 -1.69 5.80
N ASP A 187 3.00 -2.83 5.28
CA ASP A 187 2.04 -3.69 6.00
C ASP A 187 2.63 -4.17 7.33
N ILE A 188 3.88 -4.62 7.29
CA ILE A 188 4.59 -5.07 8.48
C ILE A 188 4.81 -3.90 9.43
N PHE A 189 5.37 -2.79 8.95
CA PHE A 189 5.62 -1.60 9.75
C PHE A 189 4.36 -1.14 10.47
N ILE A 190 3.27 -0.86 9.73
CA ILE A 190 2.00 -0.42 10.32
C ILE A 190 1.46 -1.43 11.31
N SER A 191 1.58 -2.73 11.04
CA SER A 191 1.07 -3.75 11.96
C SER A 191 1.75 -3.74 13.33
N HIS A 192 2.99 -3.28 13.41
CA HIS A 192 3.76 -3.23 14.65
C HIS A 192 3.67 -1.88 15.38
N VAL A 193 3.53 -0.77 14.63
CA VAL A 193 3.56 0.58 15.24
C VAL A 193 2.17 1.16 15.48
N ALA A 194 1.17 0.74 14.70
CA ALA A 194 -0.19 1.25 14.84
C ALA A 194 -0.91 0.62 16.05
N THR A 195 -1.49 1.48 16.86
CA THR A 195 -2.27 1.12 18.06
C THR A 195 -3.61 1.85 18.04
N PRO A 196 -4.62 1.41 18.80
CA PRO A 196 -5.89 2.13 18.91
C PRO A 196 -5.76 3.58 19.42
N TYR A 197 -4.67 3.90 20.11
CA TYR A 197 -4.43 5.20 20.72
C TYR A 197 -3.73 6.19 19.80
N ASN A 198 -2.92 5.69 18.86
CA ASN A 198 -2.13 6.54 17.95
C ASN A 198 -2.60 6.49 16.50
N THR A 199 -3.68 5.74 16.20
CA THR A 199 -4.15 5.51 14.84
C THR A 199 -5.58 6.02 14.65
N ILE A 200 -5.77 6.79 13.59
CA ILE A 200 -7.10 7.17 13.08
C ILE A 200 -7.42 6.28 11.88
N LEU A 201 -8.60 5.70 11.88
CA LEU A 201 -9.21 5.09 10.69
C LEU A 201 -10.28 6.06 10.16
N LEU A 202 -10.11 6.52 8.93
CA LEU A 202 -11.10 7.37 8.28
C LEU A 202 -12.36 6.55 7.97
N THR A 203 -13.52 7.10 8.31
CA THR A 203 -14.82 6.43 8.14
C THR A 203 -15.74 7.12 7.13
N GLU A 204 -15.37 8.32 6.70
CA GLU A 204 -16.13 9.12 5.73
C GLU A 204 -15.86 8.63 4.30
N GLU A 205 -16.81 7.87 3.76
CA GLU A 205 -16.68 7.21 2.45
C GLU A 205 -16.47 8.18 1.28
N HIS A 206 -16.99 9.42 1.36
CA HIS A 206 -16.81 10.43 0.31
C HIS A 206 -15.35 10.90 0.16
N LEU A 207 -14.51 10.64 1.15
CA LEU A 207 -13.07 10.93 1.12
C LEU A 207 -12.22 9.73 0.71
N TYR A 208 -12.82 8.56 0.45
CA TYR A 208 -12.06 7.40 0.05
C TYR A 208 -11.56 7.55 -1.39
N PRO A 209 -10.24 7.51 -1.59
CA PRO A 209 -9.70 7.55 -2.94
C PRO A 209 -10.01 6.25 -3.68
N HIS A 210 -10.20 6.39 -4.99
CA HIS A 210 -10.40 5.26 -5.88
C HIS A 210 -9.05 4.76 -6.39
N ARG A 211 -8.96 3.45 -6.61
CA ARG A 211 -7.82 2.83 -7.27
C ARG A 211 -8.28 2.11 -8.52
N ASP A 212 -7.44 2.08 -9.54
CA ASP A 212 -7.72 1.36 -10.77
C ASP A 212 -7.94 -0.14 -10.54
N ALA A 213 -8.75 -0.75 -11.39
CA ALA A 213 -8.89 -2.19 -11.40
C ALA A 213 -7.53 -2.83 -11.68
N MET A 214 -7.18 -3.87 -10.91
CA MET A 214 -5.94 -4.60 -11.14
C MET A 214 -6.04 -5.38 -12.43
N GLN A 215 -5.23 -5.00 -13.41
CA GLN A 215 -5.13 -5.71 -14.68
C GLN A 215 -4.05 -6.79 -14.62
N GLY A 216 -4.34 -7.94 -15.22
CA GLY A 216 -3.39 -9.02 -15.44
C GLY A 216 -3.33 -10.09 -14.34
N SER A 217 -3.72 -11.32 -14.73
CA SER A 217 -3.75 -12.48 -13.84
C SER A 217 -2.38 -12.87 -13.24
N ARG A 218 -1.27 -12.58 -13.96
CA ARG A 218 0.09 -12.90 -13.49
C ARG A 218 0.52 -12.00 -12.33
N ARG A 219 0.29 -10.68 -12.45
CA ARG A 219 0.62 -9.68 -11.41
C ARG A 219 -0.18 -9.94 -10.13
N TRP A 220 -1.46 -10.26 -10.29
CA TRP A 220 -2.34 -10.60 -9.18
C TRP A 220 -1.92 -11.89 -8.45
N LYS A 221 -1.61 -12.97 -9.18
CA LYS A 221 -1.11 -14.23 -8.60
C LYS A 221 0.20 -14.03 -7.83
N ARG A 222 1.13 -13.23 -8.38
CA ARG A 222 2.38 -12.89 -7.72
C ARG A 222 2.13 -12.11 -6.42
N LYS A 223 1.28 -11.08 -6.47
CA LYS A 223 0.91 -10.30 -5.27
C LYS A 223 0.33 -11.19 -4.17
N ARG A 224 -0.50 -12.15 -4.51
CA ARG A 224 -1.08 -13.07 -3.53
C ARG A 224 -0.07 -14.04 -2.92
N LEU A 225 0.85 -14.59 -3.71
CA LEU A 225 1.94 -15.40 -3.17
C LEU A 225 2.75 -14.64 -2.12
N PHE A 226 3.08 -13.39 -2.39
CA PHE A 226 3.80 -12.55 -1.43
C PHE A 226 2.95 -12.14 -0.22
N ALA A 227 1.63 -12.07 -0.34
CA ALA A 227 0.76 -11.77 0.78
C ALA A 227 0.86 -12.81 1.91
N PHE A 228 1.09 -14.09 1.60
CA PHE A 228 1.33 -15.12 2.61
C PHE A 228 2.64 -14.91 3.36
N GLU A 229 3.70 -14.52 2.66
CA GLU A 229 4.99 -14.16 3.27
C GLU A 229 4.82 -12.99 4.24
N VAL A 230 4.21 -11.90 3.77
CA VAL A 230 3.92 -10.71 4.59
C VAL A 230 3.08 -11.07 5.82
N ASN A 231 2.03 -11.87 5.66
CA ASN A 231 1.12 -12.24 6.75
C ASN A 231 1.82 -12.95 7.92
N ARG A 232 2.91 -13.68 7.67
CA ARG A 232 3.70 -14.34 8.73
C ARG A 232 4.43 -13.35 9.63
N HIS A 233 4.75 -12.18 9.10
CA HIS A 233 5.52 -11.14 9.79
C HIS A 233 4.65 -10.03 10.40
N LEU A 234 3.33 -10.08 10.20
CA LEU A 234 2.40 -9.14 10.82
C LEU A 234 2.29 -9.39 12.34
N SER A 235 1.98 -8.34 13.08
CA SER A 235 1.64 -8.47 14.50
C SER A 235 0.39 -9.34 14.71
N HIS A 236 0.33 -10.07 15.81
CA HIS A 236 -0.82 -10.91 16.22
C HIS A 236 -1.31 -11.91 15.16
N PRO A 237 -0.46 -12.78 14.59
CA PRO A 237 -0.83 -13.65 13.48
C PRO A 237 -2.02 -14.57 13.79
N ILE A 238 -2.09 -15.16 15.00
CA ILE A 238 -3.20 -16.03 15.41
C ILE A 238 -4.53 -15.27 15.40
N ARG A 239 -4.57 -14.08 15.99
CA ARG A 239 -5.77 -13.25 16.04
C ARG A 239 -6.23 -12.83 14.65
N ARG A 240 -5.31 -12.58 13.73
CA ARG A 240 -5.62 -12.30 12.32
C ARG A 240 -6.22 -13.50 11.62
N HIS A 241 -5.71 -14.72 11.86
CA HIS A 241 -6.25 -15.95 11.33
C HIS A 241 -7.67 -16.24 11.85
N MET A 242 -7.91 -16.08 13.14
CA MET A 242 -9.24 -16.23 13.70
C MET A 242 -10.23 -15.23 13.12
N SER A 243 -9.83 -13.96 12.97
CA SER A 243 -10.64 -12.94 12.31
C SER A 243 -10.92 -13.28 10.84
N TYR A 244 -9.95 -13.86 10.13
CA TYR A 244 -10.11 -14.32 8.75
C TYR A 244 -11.15 -15.44 8.67
N ILE A 245 -11.03 -16.48 9.51
CA ILE A 245 -11.99 -17.59 9.57
C ILE A 245 -13.40 -17.07 9.86
N TRP A 246 -13.54 -16.19 10.83
CA TRP A 246 -14.81 -15.56 11.16
C TRP A 246 -15.39 -14.78 9.98
N HIS A 247 -14.57 -14.05 9.27
CA HIS A 247 -15.00 -13.29 8.08
C HIS A 247 -15.44 -14.23 6.95
N CYS A 248 -14.75 -15.35 6.73
CA CYS A 248 -15.17 -16.39 5.79
C CYS A 248 -16.56 -16.93 6.14
N LEU A 249 -16.78 -17.31 7.40
CA LEU A 249 -18.06 -17.85 7.86
C LEU A 249 -19.21 -16.84 7.69
N THR A 250 -18.98 -15.58 8.01
CA THR A 250 -20.02 -14.52 7.89
C THR A 250 -20.26 -14.04 6.46
N SER A 251 -19.38 -14.39 5.51
CA SER A 251 -19.45 -13.93 4.11
C SER A 251 -19.75 -15.06 3.12
N ILE A 252 -20.07 -16.26 3.58
CA ILE A 252 -20.34 -17.44 2.73
C ILE A 252 -21.41 -17.14 1.65
N HIS A 253 -22.46 -16.44 2.01
CA HIS A 253 -23.56 -16.06 1.10
C HIS A 253 -23.13 -15.12 -0.05
N ARG A 254 -21.92 -14.51 0.01
CA ARG A 254 -21.37 -13.62 -1.01
C ARG A 254 -20.32 -14.29 -1.91
N GLY A 255 -20.29 -15.61 -1.97
CA GLY A 255 -19.30 -16.35 -2.76
C GLY A 255 -17.92 -16.47 -2.10
N ALA A 256 -17.78 -16.14 -0.82
CA ALA A 256 -16.54 -16.23 -0.07
C ALA A 256 -15.91 -17.63 -0.08
N LEU A 257 -16.71 -18.67 -0.32
CA LEU A 257 -16.21 -20.03 -0.46
C LEU A 257 -15.24 -20.19 -1.64
N LEU A 258 -15.52 -19.52 -2.76
CA LEU A 258 -14.62 -19.51 -3.92
C LEU A 258 -13.29 -18.81 -3.60
N TYR A 259 -13.34 -17.72 -2.84
CA TYR A 259 -12.13 -17.02 -2.40
C TYR A 259 -11.32 -17.88 -1.43
N LEU A 260 -11.98 -18.59 -0.51
CA LEU A 260 -11.32 -19.53 0.42
C LEU A 260 -10.60 -20.66 -0.33
N VAL A 261 -11.28 -21.29 -1.31
CA VAL A 261 -10.67 -22.35 -2.14
C VAL A 261 -9.43 -21.80 -2.86
N GLU A 262 -9.53 -20.61 -3.43
CA GLU A 262 -8.40 -20.00 -4.11
C GLU A 262 -7.26 -19.62 -3.16
N ASP A 263 -7.56 -19.19 -1.95
CA ASP A 263 -6.57 -18.94 -0.91
C ASP A 263 -5.84 -20.23 -0.51
N ILE A 264 -6.55 -21.33 -0.35
CA ILE A 264 -5.96 -22.65 -0.07
C ILE A 264 -5.03 -23.07 -1.22
N VAL A 265 -5.49 -22.97 -2.46
CA VAL A 265 -4.66 -23.31 -3.65
C VAL A 265 -3.40 -22.43 -3.72
N THR A 266 -3.55 -21.14 -3.45
CA THR A 266 -2.41 -20.20 -3.46
C THR A 266 -1.44 -20.49 -2.32
N TYR A 267 -1.94 -20.84 -1.13
CA TYR A 267 -1.12 -21.27 0.01
C TYR A 267 -0.32 -22.53 -0.31
N LEU A 268 -0.95 -23.55 -0.90
CA LEU A 268 -0.25 -24.77 -1.32
C LEU A 268 0.83 -24.48 -2.36
N ARG A 269 0.56 -23.61 -3.32
CA ARG A 269 1.58 -23.14 -4.29
C ARG A 269 2.74 -22.41 -3.62
N TRP A 270 2.44 -21.56 -2.63
CA TRP A 270 3.48 -20.88 -1.85
C TRP A 270 4.33 -21.88 -1.06
N CYS A 271 3.75 -22.88 -0.40
CA CYS A 271 4.47 -23.94 0.30
C CYS A 271 5.42 -24.72 -0.63
N ILE A 272 5.02 -25.00 -1.87
CA ILE A 272 5.84 -25.67 -2.87
C ILE A 272 6.99 -24.74 -3.33
N ALA A 273 6.70 -23.47 -3.57
CA ALA A 273 7.70 -22.49 -4.02
C ALA A 273 8.73 -22.20 -2.92
N SER A 274 8.31 -22.06 -1.67
CA SER A 274 9.19 -21.81 -0.53
C SER A 274 10.15 -22.98 -0.25
N ARG A 275 9.72 -24.24 -0.46
CA ARG A 275 10.60 -25.42 -0.37
C ARG A 275 11.70 -25.40 -1.44
N LYS A 276 11.40 -24.93 -2.67
CA LYS A 276 12.37 -24.84 -3.76
C LYS A 276 13.44 -23.76 -3.53
N THR A 277 13.09 -22.67 -2.86
CA THR A 277 14.07 -21.62 -2.50
C THR A 277 14.96 -22.03 -1.33
N PHE A 278 14.47 -22.85 -0.40
CA PHE A 278 15.26 -23.39 0.71
C PHE A 278 16.31 -24.41 0.22
N THR A 279 15.96 -25.24 -0.76
CA THR A 279 16.90 -26.23 -1.36
C THR A 279 17.98 -25.58 -2.23
N LYS A 280 17.78 -24.37 -2.79
CA LYS A 280 18.80 -23.65 -3.56
C LYS A 280 19.80 -22.85 -2.71
N LYS A 281 19.56 -22.64 -1.43
CA LYS A 281 20.48 -21.93 -0.52
C LYS A 281 21.46 -22.86 0.22
N HIS A 282 21.41 -24.16 0.00
CA HIS A 282 22.27 -25.17 0.64
C HIS A 282 23.08 -25.99 -0.34
N TYR A 283 23.30 -25.49 -1.60
CA TYR A 283 24.30 -26.05 -2.53
C TYR A 283 25.16 -24.94 -3.14
#